data_6e7c1bbda54f68b90bc84dc9ce516fd2
#
_entry.id   6e7c1bbda54f68b90bc84dc9ce516fd2
#
_cell.length_a   1.000
_cell.length_b   1.000
_cell.length_c   1.000
_cell.angle_alpha   90.00
_cell.angle_beta   90.00
_cell.angle_gamma   90.00
#
_symmetry.space_group_name_H-M   'P 1'
#
loop_
_entity.id
_entity.type
_entity.pdbx_description
1 polymer ?
#
loop_
_entity_poly.entity_id
_entity_poly.type
_entity_poly.pdbx_seq_one_letter_code
_entity_poly.pdbx_strand_id
1 'polypeptide(L)'
;MNDAGRTVTAIDETVHDVVAADVVLPGDDLLETEKRRYLRAAVEALPERMRFIVEAVYFGDRSVTDVAAELGITHSAVSQQRSEAMRLLRDGLATHYGDGGATPEPASRTTAARRSAYLAKVAANAAAGVARAVHDATVPTVPAAG
;
A
#
# COMPACT_ATOMS: atom_id res chain seq x y z
N MET A 1 22.43 -7.49 -19.27
CA MET A 1 22.09 -6.07 -19.24
C MET A 1 20.70 -5.77 -18.74
N ASN A 2 19.75 -6.64 -18.88
CA ASN A 2 18.38 -6.42 -18.45
C ASN A 2 17.97 -7.18 -17.20
N ASP A 3 18.89 -7.92 -16.61
CA ASP A 3 18.60 -8.80 -15.48
C ASP A 3 18.23 -8.02 -14.21
N ALA A 4 18.82 -6.85 -14.03
CA ALA A 4 18.46 -5.95 -12.94
C ALA A 4 17.01 -5.47 -13.02
N GLY A 5 16.47 -5.32 -14.23
CA GLY A 5 15.06 -4.97 -14.44
C GLY A 5 14.10 -6.11 -14.07
N ARG A 6 14.51 -7.35 -14.23
CA ARG A 6 13.68 -8.51 -13.91
C ARG A 6 13.52 -8.72 -12.41
N THR A 7 14.56 -8.44 -11.63
CA THR A 7 14.49 -8.55 -10.17
C THR A 7 13.52 -7.54 -9.60
N VAL A 8 13.50 -6.32 -10.16
CA VAL A 8 12.53 -5.28 -9.81
C VAL A 8 11.13 -5.68 -10.25
N THR A 9 11.00 -6.35 -11.39
CA THR A 9 9.73 -6.81 -11.94
C THR A 9 9.03 -7.80 -11.00
N ALA A 10 9.76 -8.67 -10.30
CA ALA A 10 9.17 -9.62 -9.37
C ALA A 10 8.47 -8.92 -8.19
N ILE A 11 9.01 -7.80 -7.70
CA ILE A 11 8.38 -6.97 -6.67
C ILE A 11 7.20 -6.21 -7.27
N ASP A 12 7.35 -5.70 -8.49
CA ASP A 12 6.31 -5.01 -9.22
C ASP A 12 5.12 -5.92 -9.51
N GLU A 13 5.36 -7.17 -9.85
CA GLU A 13 4.30 -8.17 -10.03
C GLU A 13 3.47 -8.35 -8.77
N THR A 14 4.08 -8.36 -7.58
CA THR A 14 3.36 -8.46 -6.32
C THR A 14 2.43 -7.26 -6.11
N VAL A 15 2.89 -6.06 -6.43
CA VAL A 15 2.06 -4.85 -6.36
C VAL A 15 1.02 -4.85 -7.48
N HIS A 16 1.39 -5.26 -8.67
CA HIS A 16 0.47 -5.36 -9.80
C HIS A 16 -0.61 -6.40 -9.54
N ASP A 17 -0.30 -7.53 -8.89
CA ASP A 17 -1.30 -8.52 -8.51
C ASP A 17 -2.33 -7.93 -7.54
N VAL A 18 -1.91 -7.09 -6.61
CA VAL A 18 -2.81 -6.41 -5.69
C VAL A 18 -3.62 -5.32 -6.39
N VAL A 19 -3.01 -4.61 -7.36
CA VAL A 19 -3.65 -3.53 -8.12
C VAL A 19 -4.42 -4.09 -9.33
N ALA A 20 -3.89 -5.12 -9.99
CA ALA A 20 -4.51 -5.74 -11.16
C ALA A 20 -5.68 -6.66 -10.81
N ALA A 21 -5.92 -6.90 -9.55
CA ALA A 21 -7.18 -7.46 -9.07
C ALA A 21 -8.39 -6.58 -9.47
N ASP A 22 -8.16 -5.63 -10.37
CA ASP A 22 -9.15 -4.77 -11.00
C ASP A 22 -9.98 -5.48 -12.09
N VAL A 23 -9.56 -6.64 -12.56
CA VAL A 23 -10.41 -7.40 -13.47
C VAL A 23 -11.48 -8.08 -12.63
N VAL A 24 -12.56 -7.37 -12.44
CA VAL A 24 -13.65 -7.81 -11.59
C VAL A 24 -14.54 -8.76 -12.34
N LEU A 25 -14.71 -9.97 -11.81
CA LEU A 25 -15.77 -10.85 -12.25
C LEU A 25 -17.09 -10.35 -11.64
N PRO A 26 -18.21 -10.45 -12.37
CA PRO A 26 -19.52 -10.07 -11.84
C PRO A 26 -19.82 -10.82 -10.54
N GLY A 27 -20.08 -10.07 -9.48
CA GLY A 27 -20.35 -10.63 -8.14
C GLY A 27 -19.24 -10.40 -7.12
N ASP A 28 -18.02 -10.06 -7.56
CA ASP A 28 -16.87 -9.80 -6.67
C ASP A 28 -16.63 -8.31 -6.41
N ASP A 29 -17.50 -7.43 -6.90
CA ASP A 29 -17.36 -5.98 -6.81
C ASP A 29 -17.16 -5.48 -5.37
N LEU A 30 -17.93 -6.03 -4.43
CA LEU A 30 -17.87 -5.62 -3.04
C LEU A 30 -16.52 -6.00 -2.42
N LEU A 31 -16.08 -7.23 -2.66
CA LEU A 31 -14.80 -7.72 -2.15
C LEU A 31 -13.63 -6.95 -2.74
N GLU A 32 -13.65 -6.68 -4.03
CA GLU A 32 -12.62 -5.89 -4.71
C GLU A 32 -12.60 -4.44 -4.21
N THR A 33 -13.76 -3.85 -3.97
CA THR A 33 -13.86 -2.51 -3.39
C THR A 33 -13.25 -2.47 -2.00
N GLU A 34 -13.49 -3.48 -1.18
CA GLU A 34 -12.89 -3.59 0.15
C GLU A 34 -11.37 -3.75 0.09
N LYS A 35 -10.88 -4.59 -0.81
CA LYS A 35 -9.44 -4.77 -1.02
C LYS A 35 -8.76 -3.47 -1.41
N ARG A 36 -9.33 -2.73 -2.33
CA ARG A 36 -8.80 -1.43 -2.75
C ARG A 36 -8.81 -0.42 -1.62
N ARG A 37 -9.88 -0.41 -0.85
CA ARG A 37 -10.00 0.48 0.30
C ARG A 37 -8.93 0.15 1.35
N TYR A 38 -8.72 -1.13 1.61
CA TYR A 38 -7.70 -1.57 2.54
C TYR A 38 -6.29 -1.28 2.03
N LEU A 39 -6.03 -1.53 0.76
CA LEU A 39 -4.74 -1.18 0.14
C LEU A 39 -4.46 0.32 0.26
N ARG A 40 -5.45 1.14 -0.01
CA ARG A 40 -5.31 2.60 0.15
C ARG A 40 -4.98 2.96 1.59
N ALA A 41 -5.68 2.39 2.55
CA ALA A 41 -5.41 2.60 3.97
C ALA A 41 -3.98 2.17 4.34
N ALA A 42 -3.51 1.07 3.78
CA ALA A 42 -2.15 0.58 4.01
C ALA A 42 -1.10 1.53 3.43
N VAL A 43 -1.30 2.05 2.23
CA VAL A 43 -0.39 3.02 1.61
C VAL A 43 -0.40 4.33 2.39
N GLU A 44 -1.55 4.83 2.78
CA GLU A 44 -1.68 6.06 3.58
C GLU A 44 -1.03 5.94 4.96
N ALA A 45 -0.91 4.73 5.49
CA ALA A 45 -0.26 4.48 6.78
C ALA A 45 1.27 4.50 6.71
N LEU A 46 1.85 4.40 5.52
CA LEU A 46 3.31 4.43 5.35
C LEU A 46 3.89 5.76 5.86
N PRO A 47 5.13 5.76 6.37
CA PRO A 47 5.85 6.99 6.62
C PRO A 47 5.84 7.87 5.36
N GLU A 48 5.75 9.17 5.54
CA GLU A 48 5.52 10.13 4.45
C GLU A 48 6.46 9.92 3.24
N ARG A 49 7.75 9.77 3.51
CA ARG A 49 8.74 9.56 2.45
C ARG A 49 8.54 8.24 1.71
N MET A 50 8.25 7.18 2.43
CA MET A 50 7.97 5.87 1.82
C MET A 50 6.69 5.90 0.99
N ARG A 51 5.66 6.56 1.50
CA ARG A 51 4.41 6.75 0.76
C ARG A 51 4.66 7.51 -0.54
N PHE A 52 5.38 8.60 -0.48
CA PHE A 52 5.74 9.37 -1.67
C PHE A 52 6.48 8.50 -2.70
N ILE A 53 7.46 7.72 -2.25
CA ILE A 53 8.23 6.83 -3.15
C ILE A 53 7.30 5.81 -3.81
N VAL A 54 6.45 5.16 -3.04
CA VAL A 54 5.51 4.15 -3.57
C VAL A 54 4.53 4.78 -4.55
N GLU A 55 3.95 5.91 -4.20
CA GLU A 55 3.00 6.61 -5.07
C GLU A 55 3.66 7.08 -6.36
N ALA A 56 4.85 7.64 -6.29
CA ALA A 56 5.56 8.13 -7.46
C ALA A 56 5.99 7.01 -8.39
N VAL A 57 6.54 5.92 -7.85
CA VAL A 57 7.10 4.83 -8.67
C VAL A 57 5.99 3.93 -9.23
N TYR A 58 5.03 3.52 -8.41
CA TYR A 58 4.04 2.53 -8.81
C TYR A 58 2.77 3.13 -9.40
N PHE A 59 2.37 4.29 -8.95
CA PHE A 59 1.14 4.95 -9.43
C PHE A 59 1.43 6.13 -10.36
N GLY A 60 2.57 6.78 -10.19
CA GLY A 60 2.98 7.93 -10.98
C GLY A 60 3.91 7.60 -12.16
N ASP A 61 4.25 6.34 -12.35
CA ASP A 61 5.14 5.88 -13.44
C ASP A 61 6.50 6.58 -13.45
N ARG A 62 6.98 7.02 -12.28
CA ARG A 62 8.25 7.73 -12.18
C ARG A 62 9.40 6.76 -11.91
N SER A 63 10.57 7.06 -12.46
CA SER A 63 11.76 6.24 -12.20
C SER A 63 12.31 6.48 -10.80
N VAL A 64 13.01 5.48 -10.27
CA VAL A 64 13.73 5.62 -8.98
C VAL A 64 14.75 6.75 -9.06
N THR A 65 15.41 6.94 -10.20
CA THR A 65 16.36 8.01 -10.44
C THR A 65 15.72 9.39 -10.28
N ASP A 66 14.53 9.58 -10.88
CA ASP A 66 13.81 10.84 -10.79
C ASP A 66 13.38 11.14 -9.36
N VAL A 67 12.88 10.13 -8.67
CA VAL A 67 12.46 10.27 -7.28
C VAL A 67 13.65 10.61 -6.38
N ALA A 68 14.79 9.95 -6.58
CA ALA A 68 16.01 10.23 -5.84
C ALA A 68 16.45 11.69 -6.04
N ALA A 69 16.43 12.17 -7.27
CA ALA A 69 16.78 13.55 -7.60
C ALA A 69 15.83 14.54 -6.91
N GLU A 70 14.53 14.27 -6.94
CA GLU A 70 13.54 15.14 -6.31
C GLU A 70 13.67 15.18 -4.78
N LEU A 71 13.94 14.04 -4.15
CA LEU A 71 14.13 13.97 -2.71
C LEU A 71 15.52 14.40 -2.24
N GLY A 72 16.46 14.56 -3.15
CA GLY A 72 17.84 14.93 -2.81
C GLY A 72 18.59 13.81 -2.08
N ILE A 73 18.26 12.55 -2.35
CA ILE A 73 18.89 11.39 -1.75
C ILE A 73 19.45 10.46 -2.83
N THR A 74 20.20 9.45 -2.43
CA THR A 74 20.81 8.52 -3.38
C THR A 74 19.77 7.56 -3.96
N HIS A 75 20.04 7.04 -5.14
CA HIS A 75 19.27 5.97 -5.74
C HIS A 75 19.16 4.75 -4.81
N SER A 76 20.26 4.41 -4.16
CA SER A 76 20.31 3.30 -3.21
C SER A 76 19.39 3.56 -2.01
N ALA A 77 19.35 4.78 -1.50
CA ALA A 77 18.46 5.14 -0.39
C ALA A 77 16.99 5.02 -0.78
N VAL A 78 16.62 5.46 -1.99
CA VAL A 78 15.25 5.28 -2.50
C VAL A 78 14.90 3.81 -2.63
N SER A 79 15.81 3.00 -3.19
CA SER A 79 15.59 1.56 -3.35
C SER A 79 15.40 0.85 -2.02
N GLN A 80 16.19 1.21 -1.00
CA GLN A 80 16.04 0.65 0.34
C GLN A 80 14.70 1.02 0.97
N GLN A 81 14.30 2.28 0.86
CA GLN A 81 13.02 2.74 1.40
C GLN A 81 11.83 2.13 0.66
N ARG A 82 11.96 1.96 -0.65
CA ARG A 82 10.95 1.26 -1.44
C ARG A 82 10.78 -0.19 -0.97
N SER A 83 11.89 -0.91 -0.79
CA SER A 83 11.87 -2.30 -0.33
C SER A 83 11.26 -2.42 1.07
N GLU A 84 11.59 -1.50 1.96
CA GLU A 84 11.01 -1.46 3.30
C GLU A 84 9.51 -1.16 3.25
N ALA A 85 9.11 -0.20 2.43
CA ALA A 85 7.69 0.11 2.22
C ALA A 85 6.91 -1.11 1.72
N MET A 86 7.47 -1.84 0.76
CA MET A 86 6.84 -3.06 0.24
C MET A 86 6.71 -4.13 1.31
N ARG A 87 7.71 -4.25 2.18
CA ARG A 87 7.64 -5.20 3.31
C ARG A 87 6.52 -4.82 4.27
N LEU A 88 6.40 -3.54 4.62
CA LEU A 88 5.32 -3.05 5.48
C LEU A 88 3.95 -3.28 4.85
N LEU A 89 3.80 -2.99 3.56
CA LEU A 89 2.55 -3.24 2.82
C LEU A 89 2.17 -4.71 2.85
N ARG A 90 3.11 -5.62 2.61
CA ARG A 90 2.86 -7.06 2.72
C ARG A 90 2.42 -7.46 4.12
N ASP A 91 3.08 -6.94 5.14
CA ASP A 91 2.73 -7.21 6.53
C ASP A 91 1.32 -6.72 6.85
N GLY A 92 0.96 -5.52 6.39
CA GLY A 92 -0.37 -4.97 6.57
C GLY A 92 -1.44 -5.81 5.89
N LEU A 93 -1.21 -6.18 4.63
CA LEU A 93 -2.15 -7.01 3.88
C LEU A 93 -2.24 -8.43 4.45
N ALA A 94 -1.12 -9.02 4.85
CA ALA A 94 -1.10 -10.35 5.46
C ALA A 94 -1.84 -10.38 6.79
N THR A 95 -1.75 -9.33 7.58
CA THR A 95 -2.46 -9.23 8.86
C THR A 95 -3.98 -9.21 8.65
N HIS A 96 -4.44 -8.61 7.57
CA HIS A 96 -5.87 -8.49 7.29
C HIS A 96 -6.43 -9.67 6.49
N TYR A 97 -5.69 -10.13 5.48
CA TYR A 97 -6.16 -11.18 4.56
C TYR A 97 -5.38 -12.48 4.68
N GLY A 98 -4.32 -12.50 5.49
CA GLY A 98 -3.38 -13.61 5.51
C GLY A 98 -3.89 -14.81 6.25
N ASP A 99 -3.43 -15.95 5.81
CA ASP A 99 -3.65 -17.25 6.44
C ASP A 99 -2.78 -17.45 7.69
N GLY A 100 -2.24 -16.38 8.25
CA GLY A 100 -1.43 -16.44 9.45
C GLY A 100 -0.08 -17.12 9.29
N GLY A 101 0.33 -17.42 8.07
CA GLY A 101 1.50 -18.24 7.80
C GLY A 101 2.83 -17.51 7.65
N ALA A 102 2.82 -16.20 7.59
CA ALA A 102 4.06 -15.45 7.50
C ALA A 102 4.62 -15.20 8.90
N THR A 103 5.50 -16.07 9.34
CA THR A 103 6.29 -15.81 10.54
C THR A 103 7.19 -14.61 10.23
N PRO A 104 7.03 -13.49 10.92
CA PRO A 104 7.91 -12.35 10.68
C PRO A 104 9.34 -12.74 11.03
N GLU A 105 10.23 -12.49 10.11
CA GLU A 105 11.65 -12.66 10.33
C GLU A 105 12.07 -11.81 11.55
N PRO A 106 12.96 -12.34 12.42
CA PRO A 106 13.36 -11.59 13.60
C PRO A 106 13.99 -10.27 13.21
N ALA A 107 13.25 -9.22 13.43
CA ALA A 107 13.64 -7.87 13.12
C ALA A 107 14.32 -7.24 14.34
N SER A 108 15.19 -6.26 14.12
CA SER A 108 15.70 -5.44 15.21
C SER A 108 14.54 -4.80 15.98
N ARG A 109 14.76 -4.42 17.22
CA ARG A 109 13.73 -3.78 18.05
C ARG A 109 13.13 -2.55 17.37
N THR A 110 13.96 -1.77 16.68
CA THR A 110 13.51 -0.59 15.92
C THR A 110 12.58 -0.97 14.78
N THR A 111 12.91 -2.04 14.08
CA THR A 111 12.07 -2.53 12.96
C THR A 111 10.75 -3.10 13.50
N ALA A 112 10.78 -3.81 14.60
CA ALA A 112 9.59 -4.36 15.25
C ALA A 112 8.66 -3.25 15.74
N ALA A 113 9.20 -2.20 16.36
CA ALA A 113 8.44 -1.05 16.81
C ALA A 113 7.81 -0.30 15.63
N ARG A 114 8.56 -0.10 14.56
CA ARG A 114 8.05 0.55 13.32
C ARG A 114 6.93 -0.26 12.69
N ARG A 115 7.09 -1.57 12.63
CA ARG A 115 6.07 -2.48 12.11
C ARG A 115 4.80 -2.41 12.95
N SER A 116 4.92 -2.46 14.26
CA SER A 116 3.78 -2.37 15.18
C SER A 116 3.03 -1.05 15.04
N ALA A 117 3.75 0.06 14.99
CA ALA A 117 3.17 1.38 14.79
C ALA A 117 2.47 1.49 13.43
N TYR A 118 3.08 0.94 12.39
CA TYR A 118 2.50 0.90 11.05
C TYR A 118 1.19 0.10 11.02
N LEU A 119 1.19 -1.11 11.58
CA LEU A 119 -0.01 -1.95 11.62
C LEU A 119 -1.16 -1.28 12.38
N ALA A 120 -0.85 -0.62 13.48
CA ALA A 120 -1.85 0.15 14.24
C ALA A 120 -2.44 1.28 13.40
N LYS A 121 -1.60 1.98 12.63
CA LYS A 121 -2.04 3.07 11.76
C LYS A 121 -2.88 2.56 10.59
N VAL A 122 -2.51 1.43 10.01
CA VAL A 122 -3.32 0.78 8.95
C VAL A 122 -4.72 0.46 9.49
N ALA A 123 -4.79 -0.14 10.67
CA ALA A 123 -6.06 -0.49 11.29
C ALA A 123 -6.93 0.76 11.54
N ALA A 124 -6.33 1.83 12.04
CA ALA A 124 -7.02 3.10 12.27
C ALA A 124 -7.54 3.71 10.96
N ASN A 125 -6.71 3.72 9.92
CA ASN A 125 -7.10 4.25 8.61
C ASN A 125 -8.20 3.41 7.97
N ALA A 126 -8.13 2.09 8.08
CA ALA A 126 -9.13 1.19 7.56
C ALA A 126 -10.48 1.41 8.26
N ALA A 127 -10.48 1.53 9.58
CA ALA A 127 -11.66 1.81 10.37
C ALA A 127 -12.29 3.16 10.00
N ALA A 128 -11.47 4.20 9.84
CA ALA A 128 -11.94 5.51 9.41
C ALA A 128 -12.53 5.47 7.99
N GLY A 129 -11.92 4.68 7.10
CA GLY A 129 -12.42 4.48 5.74
C GLY A 129 -13.78 3.80 5.71
N VAL A 130 -13.96 2.76 6.52
CA VAL A 130 -15.25 2.07 6.67
C VAL A 130 -16.30 3.02 7.24
N ALA A 131 -15.97 3.78 8.28
CA ALA A 131 -16.88 4.74 8.89
C ALA A 131 -17.35 5.79 7.89
N ARG A 132 -16.43 6.32 7.07
CA ARG A 132 -16.78 7.26 6.00
C ARG A 132 -17.70 6.63 4.96
N ALA A 133 -17.40 5.41 4.53
CA ALA A 133 -18.21 4.73 3.55
C ALA A 133 -19.63 4.43 4.06
N VAL A 134 -19.76 4.05 5.32
CA VAL A 134 -21.06 3.85 5.97
C VAL A 134 -21.82 5.16 6.07
N HIS A 135 -21.13 6.24 6.45
CA HIS A 135 -21.74 7.58 6.53
C HIS A 135 -22.24 8.03 5.16
N ASP A 136 -21.43 7.90 4.12
CA ASP A 136 -21.81 8.27 2.75
C ASP A 136 -22.98 7.44 2.22
N ALA A 137 -23.06 6.17 2.62
CA ALA A 137 -24.16 5.30 2.22
C ALA A 137 -25.46 5.61 2.96
N THR A 138 -25.36 6.15 4.18
CA THR A 138 -26.53 6.45 5.02
C THR A 138 -27.00 7.88 4.91
N VAL A 139 -26.17 8.80 4.45
CA VAL A 139 -26.60 10.17 4.17
C VAL A 139 -27.46 10.16 2.91
N PRO A 140 -28.77 10.44 3.02
CA PRO A 140 -29.58 10.55 1.82
C PRO A 140 -29.02 11.68 0.99
N THR A 141 -28.71 11.40 -0.25
CA THR A 141 -28.40 12.41 -1.23
C THR A 141 -29.67 13.22 -1.38
N VAL A 142 -29.77 14.33 -0.68
CA VAL A 142 -30.87 15.24 -0.91
C VAL A 142 -30.67 15.77 -2.32
N PRO A 143 -31.52 15.42 -3.28
CA PRO A 143 -31.45 16.07 -4.57
C PRO A 143 -31.57 17.55 -4.29
N ALA A 144 -30.65 18.33 -4.81
CA ALA A 144 -30.77 19.75 -4.78
C ALA A 144 -32.15 20.10 -5.30
N ALA A 145 -33.07 20.37 -4.40
CA ALA A 145 -34.37 20.85 -4.78
C ALA A 145 -34.12 22.22 -5.40
N GLY A 146 -34.07 22.22 -6.72
CA GLY A 146 -34.04 23.48 -7.44
C GLY A 146 -35.27 24.29 -7.14
#